data_780a16c4ebb5ba39268b1e5507ba6226
#
_entry.id   780a16c4ebb5ba39268b1e5507ba6226
#
_cell.length_a   1.000
_cell.length_b   1.000
_cell.length_c   1.000
_cell.angle_alpha   90.00
_cell.angle_beta   90.00
_cell.angle_gamma   90.00
#
_symmetry.space_group_name_H-M   'P 1'
#
loop_
_entity.id
_entity.type
_entity.pdbx_description
1 polymer ?
#
loop_
_entity_poly.entity_id
_entity_poly.type
_entity_poly.pdbx_seq_one_letter_code
_entity_poly.pdbx_strand_id
1 'polypeptide(L)'
;MAEAAAKRQPGMSRIIRGIVIGAALALSACVRPSGPPPEPVRPGPTQPVRPTTPPPVRPGLPEADTERHRVALLVPMSGTNAGIGRSLANATQLAILDLKADNVRITTYDTALGATAAATRALADGNKLILGPLLSEDARAIAPLARRAGVPVLSFSNDTGVAGNGTYVMGYTPAQSIERVVDYARRSGVTEFAGLMPTGLYGDRASTAFLRAVEGAGGKVTALETYNRGAPAMNAAIARLARSPFQAVLIADSASGAVTAVPGIRRANANAKVLGTELWNSDSAVGGMTALNGSWFASVSDTLYRTYANKYRARFGAAPYRLSTLGYDAVLLTVRIARDWRPGDNFPTGRLSDEGGFGGLDGAFRFGRDGVAERALEVQEIRGGTTVTVSPAPQSFGR
;
A
#
# COMPACT_ATOMS: atom_id res chain seq x y z
N MET A 1 3.79 -32.74 48.94
CA MET A 1 4.78 -33.80 48.77
C MET A 1 5.43 -33.54 47.43
N ALA A 2 6.52 -32.99 47.56
CA ALA A 2 7.92 -33.40 47.28
C ALA A 2 8.26 -33.16 45.80
N GLU A 3 9.01 -32.17 45.53
CA GLU A 3 10.49 -31.96 45.51
C GLU A 3 11.04 -32.32 44.14
N ALA A 4 11.47 -31.35 43.38
CA ALA A 4 12.79 -30.74 43.30
C ALA A 4 13.86 -31.64 42.69
N ALA A 5 14.43 -31.23 41.60
CA ALA A 5 15.88 -31.32 41.36
C ALA A 5 16.34 -30.44 40.21
N ALA A 6 16.98 -29.37 40.58
CA ALA A 6 17.89 -28.60 39.73
C ALA A 6 19.16 -29.41 39.44
N LYS A 7 19.73 -29.28 38.26
CA LYS A 7 21.14 -29.60 38.05
C LYS A 7 21.86 -28.48 37.30
N ARG A 8 22.80 -27.96 38.06
CA ARG A 8 23.79 -26.90 37.78
C ARG A 8 24.81 -27.34 36.74
N GLN A 9 25.41 -26.31 36.14
CA GLN A 9 26.67 -26.26 35.38
C GLN A 9 27.86 -26.88 36.12
N PRO A 10 28.97 -27.08 35.42
CA PRO A 10 30.12 -26.20 35.51
C PRO A 10 30.71 -25.88 34.13
N GLY A 11 31.34 -24.76 33.80
CA GLY A 11 32.24 -23.92 34.56
C GLY A 11 33.69 -24.24 34.27
N MET A 12 34.39 -23.20 33.91
CA MET A 12 35.86 -23.13 33.89
C MET A 12 36.52 -23.31 32.53
N SER A 13 37.55 -22.64 32.16
CA SER A 13 38.49 -21.76 32.88
C SER A 13 39.43 -21.15 31.85
N ARG A 14 39.71 -19.88 31.89
CA ARG A 14 41.02 -19.22 32.08
C ARG A 14 42.29 -19.98 31.70
N ILE A 15 43.24 -19.12 31.26
CA ILE A 15 44.72 -19.34 31.15
C ILE A 15 45.16 -19.38 29.69
N ILE A 16 46.03 -18.51 29.16
CA ILE A 16 47.31 -18.04 29.67
C ILE A 16 47.74 -16.75 28.98
N ARG A 17 48.30 -15.85 29.73
CA ARG A 17 49.25 -14.79 29.38
C ARG A 17 50.65 -15.39 29.01
N GLY A 18 51.41 -14.66 28.21
CA GLY A 18 52.88 -14.83 28.11
C GLY A 18 53.38 -14.20 26.82
N ILE A 19 53.87 -12.95 26.84
CA ILE A 19 55.26 -12.53 27.08
C ILE A 19 56.22 -13.12 26.03
N VAL A 20 56.89 -12.21 25.29
CA VAL A 20 58.34 -11.86 25.30
C VAL A 20 58.63 -11.09 24.02
N ILE A 21 58.98 -9.78 23.99
CA ILE A 21 60.27 -9.07 24.14
C ILE A 21 61.44 -9.77 23.45
N GLY A 22 62.10 -9.01 22.56
CA GLY A 22 63.44 -9.26 22.01
C GLY A 22 63.64 -8.53 20.71
N ALA A 23 64.14 -7.34 20.74
CA ALA A 23 65.50 -6.85 20.71
C ALA A 23 66.13 -7.02 19.32
N ALA A 24 66.32 -5.93 18.65
CA ALA A 24 67.48 -5.06 18.56
C ALA A 24 68.43 -5.36 17.40
N LEU A 25 68.77 -4.30 16.70
CA LEU A 25 70.04 -3.96 16.05
C LEU A 25 70.47 -4.66 14.76
N ALA A 26 70.51 -3.88 13.70
CA ALA A 26 71.74 -3.75 12.91
C ALA A 26 71.70 -2.44 12.09
N LEU A 27 72.58 -1.56 12.43
CA LEU A 27 73.06 -0.37 11.72
C LEU A 27 73.75 -0.81 10.42
N SER A 28 73.49 -0.07 9.33
CA SER A 28 74.45 0.08 8.26
C SER A 28 74.30 1.48 7.67
N ALA A 29 75.25 2.34 8.02
CA ALA A 29 75.49 3.65 7.48
C ALA A 29 76.03 3.53 6.05
N CYS A 30 75.42 4.29 5.11
CA CYS A 30 76.09 4.68 3.87
C CYS A 30 76.13 6.20 3.83
N VAL A 31 77.32 6.71 4.09
CA VAL A 31 77.74 8.11 3.90
C VAL A 31 77.80 8.37 2.41
N ARG A 32 77.15 9.46 1.94
CA ARG A 32 77.37 10.07 0.63
C ARG A 32 77.98 11.45 0.85
N PRO A 33 78.97 11.87 0.02
CA PRO A 33 79.69 13.13 0.21
C PRO A 33 78.82 14.35 -0.19
N SER A 34 78.98 15.43 0.58
CA SER A 34 78.35 16.69 0.45
C SER A 34 78.89 17.44 -0.79
N GLY A 35 77.96 17.84 -1.68
CA GLY A 35 78.26 18.87 -2.68
C GLY A 35 78.02 20.27 -2.10
N PRO A 36 78.57 21.34 -2.70
CA PRO A 36 78.48 22.67 -2.16
C PRO A 36 77.02 23.18 -2.13
N PRO A 37 76.70 24.14 -1.19
CA PRO A 37 75.37 24.62 -1.03
C PRO A 37 74.92 25.49 -2.23
N PRO A 38 73.67 25.39 -2.68
CA PRO A 38 73.13 26.29 -3.71
C PRO A 38 72.94 27.70 -3.19
N GLU A 39 73.30 28.68 -4.04
CA GLU A 39 73.12 30.15 -3.78
C GLU A 39 71.62 30.46 -3.49
N PRO A 40 71.30 31.43 -2.62
CA PRO A 40 69.96 31.84 -2.31
C PRO A 40 69.27 32.51 -3.52
N VAL A 41 68.28 31.85 -4.06
CA VAL A 41 67.41 32.46 -5.07
C VAL A 41 66.54 33.51 -4.40
N ARG A 42 66.71 34.81 -4.81
CA ARG A 42 65.82 35.88 -4.38
C ARG A 42 64.39 35.59 -4.82
N PRO A 43 63.40 35.71 -3.90
CA PRO A 43 62.01 35.58 -4.29
C PRO A 43 61.58 36.72 -5.20
N GLY A 44 61.08 36.40 -6.38
CA GLY A 44 60.39 37.37 -7.23
C GLY A 44 59.10 37.88 -6.57
N PRO A 45 58.56 39.02 -6.95
CA PRO A 45 57.37 39.59 -6.35
C PRO A 45 56.21 38.69 -6.57
N THR A 46 55.71 38.05 -5.48
CA THR A 46 54.45 37.29 -5.44
C THR A 46 53.32 38.25 -5.69
N GLN A 47 52.64 38.10 -6.84
CA GLN A 47 51.33 38.71 -7.05
C GLN A 47 50.40 38.16 -6.01
N PRO A 48 49.51 38.96 -5.37
CA PRO A 48 48.52 38.45 -4.44
C PRO A 48 47.55 37.52 -5.21
N VAL A 49 47.58 36.23 -4.90
CA VAL A 49 46.58 35.27 -5.35
C VAL A 49 45.28 35.69 -4.72
N ARG A 50 44.36 36.23 -5.53
CA ARG A 50 42.98 36.48 -5.12
C ARG A 50 42.40 35.15 -4.62
N PRO A 51 41.83 35.06 -3.40
CA PRO A 51 41.14 33.87 -2.98
C PRO A 51 40.00 33.65 -3.96
N THR A 52 40.11 32.67 -4.83
CA THR A 52 38.96 32.12 -5.56
C THR A 52 38.12 31.38 -4.51
N THR A 53 37.09 32.05 -4.03
CA THR A 53 36.03 31.37 -3.30
C THR A 53 35.52 30.22 -4.20
N PRO A 54 35.59 28.94 -3.78
CA PRO A 54 35.00 27.88 -4.56
C PRO A 54 33.53 28.25 -4.76
N PRO A 55 32.94 28.07 -5.96
CA PRO A 55 31.52 28.25 -6.14
C PRO A 55 30.81 27.37 -5.10
N PRO A 56 29.69 27.83 -4.51
CA PRO A 56 28.97 27.05 -3.56
C PRO A 56 28.62 25.72 -4.24
N VAL A 57 29.20 24.65 -3.73
CA VAL A 57 28.83 23.27 -4.14
C VAL A 57 27.36 23.11 -3.76
N ARG A 58 26.47 23.39 -4.71
CA ARG A 58 25.12 22.85 -4.62
C ARG A 58 25.33 21.35 -4.51
N PRO A 59 24.73 20.67 -3.55
CA PRO A 59 24.72 19.20 -3.55
C PRO A 59 24.09 18.80 -4.89
N GLY A 60 24.91 18.62 -5.91
CA GLY A 60 24.48 18.07 -7.19
C GLY A 60 24.06 16.65 -6.93
N LEU A 61 22.81 16.35 -7.24
CA LEU A 61 22.38 14.96 -7.37
C LEU A 61 23.32 14.28 -8.37
N PRO A 62 23.72 13.02 -8.16
CA PRO A 62 24.59 12.29 -9.08
C PRO A 62 24.05 12.40 -10.52
N GLU A 63 24.91 12.60 -11.50
CA GLU A 63 24.56 12.77 -12.92
C GLU A 63 23.55 11.71 -13.43
N ALA A 64 23.68 10.46 -12.96
CA ALA A 64 22.76 9.36 -13.27
C ALA A 64 21.31 9.61 -12.80
N ASP A 65 21.07 10.56 -11.90
CA ASP A 65 19.72 10.87 -11.40
C ASP A 65 18.97 11.93 -12.23
N THR A 66 19.63 12.59 -13.17
CA THR A 66 18.98 13.53 -14.10
C THR A 66 18.30 12.82 -15.26
N GLU A 67 18.65 11.58 -15.53
CA GLU A 67 18.11 10.77 -16.63
C GLU A 67 16.90 9.92 -16.22
N ARG A 68 16.57 9.85 -14.91
CA ARG A 68 15.48 9.04 -14.40
C ARG A 68 14.30 9.86 -13.95
N HIS A 69 13.08 9.31 -14.15
CA HIS A 69 11.86 9.86 -13.59
C HIS A 69 11.87 9.72 -12.07
N ARG A 70 11.81 10.84 -11.36
CA ARG A 70 11.78 10.84 -9.90
C ARG A 70 10.36 10.72 -9.39
N VAL A 71 10.13 9.71 -8.59
CA VAL A 71 8.82 9.36 -8.02
C VAL A 71 8.97 9.20 -6.51
N ALA A 72 8.12 9.85 -5.75
CA ALA A 72 8.07 9.69 -4.31
C ALA A 72 7.08 8.59 -3.94
N LEU A 73 7.46 7.73 -2.99
CA LEU A 73 6.56 6.83 -2.30
C LEU A 73 6.35 7.33 -0.87
N LEU A 74 5.15 7.78 -0.55
CA LEU A 74 4.76 8.27 0.77
C LEU A 74 3.94 7.20 1.49
N VAL A 75 4.54 6.52 2.46
CA VAL A 75 3.91 5.45 3.23
C VAL A 75 4.40 5.45 4.68
N PRO A 76 3.62 4.94 5.65
CA PRO A 76 4.04 4.85 7.04
C PRO A 76 5.10 3.75 7.19
N MET A 77 6.35 4.12 7.45
CA MET A 77 7.46 3.16 7.66
C MET A 77 7.67 2.83 9.14
N SER A 78 7.05 3.60 10.03
CA SER A 78 7.08 3.43 11.48
C SER A 78 5.66 3.46 12.09
N GLY A 79 5.53 3.20 13.40
CA GLY A 79 4.23 3.21 14.09
C GLY A 79 3.31 2.04 13.72
N THR A 80 2.01 2.19 14.04
CA THR A 80 0.99 1.13 13.95
C THR A 80 0.82 0.57 12.54
N ASN A 81 0.93 1.42 11.51
CA ASN A 81 0.74 1.02 10.11
C ASN A 81 2.04 0.65 9.38
N ALA A 82 3.16 0.56 10.12
CA ALA A 82 4.47 0.28 9.53
C ALA A 82 4.54 -1.03 8.75
N GLY A 83 3.81 -2.06 9.18
CA GLY A 83 3.74 -3.34 8.48
C GLY A 83 3.19 -3.20 7.06
N ILE A 84 2.08 -2.47 6.92
CA ILE A 84 1.44 -2.20 5.62
C ILE A 84 2.34 -1.30 4.77
N GLY A 85 2.90 -0.23 5.37
CA GLY A 85 3.79 0.70 4.67
C GLY A 85 5.03 0.02 4.12
N ARG A 86 5.70 -0.81 4.91
CA ARG A 86 6.84 -1.63 4.44
C ARG A 86 6.43 -2.59 3.34
N SER A 87 5.24 -3.19 3.44
CA SER A 87 4.75 -4.09 2.41
C SER A 87 4.50 -3.38 1.07
N LEU A 88 3.97 -2.16 1.11
CA LEU A 88 3.84 -1.30 -0.06
C LEU A 88 5.21 -0.93 -0.66
N ALA A 89 6.18 -0.53 0.18
CA ALA A 89 7.52 -0.19 -0.28
C ALA A 89 8.24 -1.40 -0.93
N ASN A 90 8.14 -2.56 -0.32
CA ASN A 90 8.67 -3.81 -0.89
C ASN A 90 8.00 -4.16 -2.23
N ALA A 91 6.68 -3.96 -2.34
CA ALA A 91 5.95 -4.20 -3.57
C ALA A 91 6.38 -3.27 -4.71
N THR A 92 6.60 -1.98 -4.43
CA THR A 92 7.14 -1.04 -5.44
C THR A 92 8.55 -1.44 -5.87
N GLN A 93 9.40 -1.89 -4.95
CA GLN A 93 10.73 -2.38 -5.27
C GLN A 93 10.67 -3.64 -6.13
N LEU A 94 9.80 -4.60 -5.80
CA LEU A 94 9.60 -5.81 -6.58
C LEU A 94 9.14 -5.49 -8.00
N ALA A 95 8.21 -4.55 -8.16
CA ALA A 95 7.72 -4.11 -9.46
C ALA A 95 8.82 -3.50 -10.32
N ILE A 96 9.67 -2.61 -9.76
CA ILE A 96 10.82 -2.04 -10.47
C ILE A 96 11.75 -3.15 -10.99
N LEU A 97 12.02 -4.16 -10.16
CA LEU A 97 12.89 -5.28 -10.53
C LEU A 97 12.26 -6.18 -11.61
N ASP A 98 10.99 -6.55 -11.45
CA ASP A 98 10.27 -7.41 -12.39
C ASP A 98 10.15 -6.75 -13.79
N LEU A 99 9.98 -5.42 -13.81
CA LEU A 99 9.83 -4.63 -15.05
C LEU A 99 11.16 -4.16 -15.64
N LYS A 100 12.28 -4.34 -14.91
CA LYS A 100 13.59 -3.78 -15.28
C LYS A 100 13.48 -2.28 -15.61
N ALA A 101 12.79 -1.54 -14.74
CA ALA A 101 12.43 -0.14 -14.96
C ALA A 101 13.59 0.79 -14.54
N ASP A 102 14.70 0.75 -15.27
CA ASP A 102 15.92 1.49 -14.95
C ASP A 102 15.74 3.02 -15.11
N ASN A 103 14.72 3.45 -15.87
CA ASN A 103 14.37 4.85 -16.11
C ASN A 103 13.48 5.48 -15.03
N VAL A 104 13.07 4.72 -14.00
CA VAL A 104 12.25 5.21 -12.88
C VAL A 104 13.01 5.04 -11.57
N ARG A 105 13.09 6.11 -10.79
CA ARG A 105 13.63 6.07 -9.43
C ARG A 105 12.53 6.35 -8.42
N ILE A 106 12.28 5.41 -7.52
CA ILE A 106 11.32 5.57 -6.42
C ILE A 106 12.08 5.82 -5.12
N THR A 107 11.78 6.93 -4.44
CA THR A 107 12.32 7.27 -3.12
C THR A 107 11.21 7.22 -2.09
N THR A 108 11.42 6.48 -1.00
CA THR A 108 10.42 6.30 0.07
C THR A 108 10.58 7.37 1.15
N TYR A 109 9.46 7.95 1.59
CA TYR A 109 9.35 8.93 2.65
C TYR A 109 8.35 8.44 3.70
N ASP A 110 8.74 8.47 4.97
CA ASP A 110 7.92 8.00 6.09
C ASP A 110 6.85 9.04 6.46
N THR A 111 5.58 8.71 6.23
CA THR A 111 4.44 9.57 6.60
C THR A 111 4.12 9.51 8.09
N ALA A 112 4.54 8.48 8.82
CA ALA A 112 4.29 8.38 10.26
C ALA A 112 5.05 9.44 11.07
N LEU A 113 6.11 10.01 10.50
CA LEU A 113 6.87 11.14 11.07
C LEU A 113 6.29 12.51 10.68
N GLY A 114 5.16 12.53 9.96
CA GLY A 114 4.47 13.72 9.50
C GLY A 114 4.36 13.77 7.97
N ALA A 115 3.16 13.55 7.45
CA ALA A 115 2.90 13.48 6.00
C ALA A 115 3.27 14.78 5.27
N THR A 116 2.98 15.94 5.87
CA THR A 116 3.32 17.27 5.32
C THR A 116 4.83 17.44 5.18
N ALA A 117 5.61 17.06 6.19
CA ALA A 117 7.08 17.14 6.16
C ALA A 117 7.65 16.18 5.12
N ALA A 118 7.14 14.96 5.04
CA ALA A 118 7.51 13.95 4.05
C ALA A 118 7.27 14.46 2.62
N ALA A 119 6.09 15.04 2.36
CA ALA A 119 5.72 15.58 1.06
C ALA A 119 6.59 16.81 0.71
N THR A 120 6.84 17.72 1.65
CA THR A 120 7.70 18.89 1.44
C THR A 120 9.10 18.45 1.01
N ARG A 121 9.66 17.46 1.71
CA ARG A 121 10.97 16.90 1.35
C ARG A 121 10.94 16.22 -0.03
N ALA A 122 9.91 15.40 -0.29
CA ALA A 122 9.75 14.74 -1.58
C ALA A 122 9.70 15.73 -2.75
N LEU A 123 8.99 16.86 -2.59
CA LEU A 123 8.90 17.92 -3.60
C LEU A 123 10.23 18.66 -3.76
N ALA A 124 10.93 18.94 -2.64
CA ALA A 124 12.26 19.57 -2.67
C ALA A 124 13.31 18.69 -3.37
N ASP A 125 13.19 17.36 -3.24
CA ASP A 125 14.04 16.37 -3.92
C ASP A 125 13.71 16.25 -5.43
N GLY A 126 12.73 17.02 -5.94
CA GLY A 126 12.40 17.13 -7.36
C GLY A 126 11.53 15.97 -7.88
N ASN A 127 10.82 15.25 -7.01
CA ASN A 127 9.88 14.23 -7.46
C ASN A 127 8.71 14.85 -8.22
N LYS A 128 8.29 14.21 -9.30
CA LYS A 128 7.25 14.68 -10.23
C LYS A 128 5.96 13.87 -10.17
N LEU A 129 5.94 12.84 -9.33
CA LEU A 129 4.78 12.00 -9.03
C LEU A 129 4.90 11.53 -7.57
N ILE A 130 3.78 11.49 -6.87
CA ILE A 130 3.68 10.93 -5.52
C ILE A 130 2.79 9.69 -5.57
N LEU A 131 3.33 8.53 -5.16
CA LEU A 131 2.61 7.29 -4.89
C LEU A 131 2.31 7.23 -3.40
N GLY A 132 1.06 6.95 -3.04
CA GLY A 132 0.56 7.15 -1.68
C GLY A 132 -0.01 8.57 -1.49
N PRO A 133 -0.33 8.97 -0.24
CA PRO A 133 -0.20 8.20 0.98
C PRO A 133 -1.26 7.11 1.15
N LEU A 134 -1.07 6.29 2.21
CA LEU A 134 -2.01 5.24 2.58
C LEU A 134 -3.27 5.80 3.26
N LEU A 135 -3.08 6.74 4.19
CA LEU A 135 -4.16 7.27 5.03
C LEU A 135 -4.83 8.48 4.37
N SER A 136 -6.15 8.60 4.56
CA SER A 136 -6.92 9.70 3.97
C SER A 136 -6.58 11.06 4.58
N GLU A 137 -6.29 11.11 5.88
CA GLU A 137 -5.84 12.32 6.56
C GLU A 137 -4.50 12.82 6.00
N ASP A 138 -3.56 11.91 5.73
CA ASP A 138 -2.28 12.23 5.10
C ASP A 138 -2.49 12.79 3.69
N ALA A 139 -3.38 12.14 2.91
CA ALA A 139 -3.71 12.60 1.56
C ALA A 139 -4.29 14.01 1.56
N ARG A 140 -5.22 14.30 2.48
CA ARG A 140 -5.77 15.66 2.65
C ARG A 140 -4.71 16.68 3.04
N ALA A 141 -3.79 16.31 3.93
CA ALA A 141 -2.74 17.19 4.42
C ALA A 141 -1.75 17.58 3.31
N ILE A 142 -1.39 16.65 2.41
CA ILE A 142 -0.40 16.90 1.37
C ILE A 142 -0.99 17.48 0.06
N ALA A 143 -2.28 17.25 -0.22
CA ALA A 143 -2.90 17.66 -1.48
C ALA A 143 -2.69 19.15 -1.84
N PRO A 144 -2.80 20.13 -0.91
CA PRO A 144 -2.55 21.52 -1.24
C PRO A 144 -1.08 21.80 -1.62
N LEU A 145 -0.12 21.08 -1.03
CA LEU A 145 1.30 21.22 -1.34
C LEU A 145 1.62 20.66 -2.72
N ALA A 146 1.17 19.43 -2.98
CA ALA A 146 1.37 18.76 -4.25
C ALA A 146 0.74 19.53 -5.42
N ARG A 147 -0.49 20.05 -5.23
CA ARG A 147 -1.18 20.88 -6.22
C ARG A 147 -0.42 22.15 -6.56
N ARG A 148 0.11 22.88 -5.54
CA ARG A 148 0.92 24.10 -5.79
C ARG A 148 2.20 23.79 -6.56
N ALA A 149 2.77 22.60 -6.34
CA ALA A 149 3.97 22.15 -7.05
C ALA A 149 3.65 21.54 -8.43
N GLY A 150 2.39 21.39 -8.82
CA GLY A 150 1.98 20.73 -10.06
C GLY A 150 2.33 19.24 -10.10
N VAL A 151 2.43 18.59 -8.92
CA VAL A 151 2.79 17.16 -8.77
C VAL A 151 1.54 16.37 -8.42
N PRO A 152 1.10 15.39 -9.24
CA PRO A 152 -0.04 14.58 -8.94
C PRO A 152 0.24 13.57 -7.82
N VAL A 153 -0.85 13.18 -7.13
CA VAL A 153 -0.85 12.23 -6.02
C VAL A 153 -1.70 11.03 -6.38
N LEU A 154 -1.15 9.83 -6.38
CA LEU A 154 -1.85 8.55 -6.51
C LEU A 154 -2.02 7.92 -5.12
N SER A 155 -3.05 8.33 -4.39
CA SER A 155 -3.31 7.90 -3.02
C SER A 155 -3.77 6.44 -2.96
N PHE A 156 -3.25 5.68 -1.99
CA PHE A 156 -3.69 4.31 -1.68
C PHE A 156 -4.88 4.27 -0.73
N SER A 157 -5.40 5.44 -0.33
CA SER A 157 -6.60 5.56 0.50
C SER A 157 -7.83 4.98 -0.20
N ASN A 158 -8.75 4.46 0.59
CA ASN A 158 -10.09 4.04 0.15
C ASN A 158 -11.17 5.14 0.33
N ASP A 159 -10.78 6.32 0.78
CA ASP A 159 -11.69 7.46 0.95
C ASP A 159 -11.75 8.30 -0.34
N THR A 160 -12.85 8.18 -1.07
CA THR A 160 -13.10 8.93 -2.30
C THR A 160 -13.16 10.44 -2.08
N GLY A 161 -13.41 10.91 -0.84
CA GLY A 161 -13.44 12.32 -0.51
C GLY A 161 -12.08 13.03 -0.57
N VAL A 162 -10.98 12.31 -0.83
CA VAL A 162 -9.65 12.92 -1.07
C VAL A 162 -9.33 13.09 -2.56
N ALA A 163 -10.17 12.53 -3.46
CA ALA A 163 -9.97 12.62 -4.90
C ALA A 163 -10.27 14.05 -5.44
N GLY A 164 -9.66 14.34 -6.56
CA GLY A 164 -9.83 15.63 -7.25
C GLY A 164 -8.63 16.57 -7.10
N ASN A 165 -8.59 17.61 -7.91
CA ASN A 165 -7.57 18.66 -7.89
C ASN A 165 -6.13 18.12 -7.95
N GLY A 166 -5.87 17.07 -8.76
CA GLY A 166 -4.56 16.43 -8.92
C GLY A 166 -4.30 15.28 -7.95
N THR A 167 -5.25 14.95 -7.09
CA THR A 167 -5.22 13.73 -6.24
C THR A 167 -6.12 12.67 -6.85
N TYR A 168 -5.58 11.48 -7.03
CA TYR A 168 -6.26 10.30 -7.55
C TYR A 168 -6.29 9.22 -6.47
N VAL A 169 -7.39 8.47 -6.38
CA VAL A 169 -7.58 7.41 -5.38
C VAL A 169 -7.46 6.05 -6.05
N MET A 170 -6.46 5.28 -5.66
CA MET A 170 -6.21 3.91 -6.14
C MET A 170 -6.73 2.83 -5.20
N GLY A 171 -7.03 3.17 -3.96
CA GLY A 171 -7.49 2.21 -2.95
C GLY A 171 -8.80 1.53 -3.33
N TYR A 172 -9.07 0.40 -2.69
CA TYR A 172 -10.33 -0.31 -2.88
C TYR A 172 -11.44 0.43 -2.15
N THR A 173 -12.46 0.86 -2.88
CA THR A 173 -13.57 1.61 -2.30
C THR A 173 -14.75 0.69 -1.99
N PRO A 174 -15.45 0.87 -0.86
CA PRO A 174 -16.61 0.04 -0.54
C PRO A 174 -17.72 0.15 -1.59
N ALA A 175 -17.85 1.31 -2.26
CA ALA A 175 -18.91 1.53 -3.23
C ALA A 175 -18.88 0.51 -4.37
N GLN A 176 -17.70 0.26 -4.94
CA GLN A 176 -17.57 -0.64 -6.09
C GLN A 176 -17.83 -2.11 -5.72
N SER A 177 -17.32 -2.56 -4.57
CA SER A 177 -17.55 -3.93 -4.12
C SER A 177 -19.02 -4.17 -3.75
N ILE A 178 -19.64 -3.20 -3.10
CA ILE A 178 -21.06 -3.25 -2.73
C ILE A 178 -21.94 -3.26 -3.98
N GLU A 179 -21.71 -2.34 -4.91
CA GLU A 179 -22.44 -2.29 -6.18
C GLU A 179 -22.32 -3.64 -6.93
N ARG A 180 -21.11 -4.18 -7.03
CA ARG A 180 -20.85 -5.42 -7.75
C ARG A 180 -21.54 -6.63 -7.11
N VAL A 181 -21.50 -6.77 -5.77
CA VAL A 181 -22.13 -7.92 -5.09
C VAL A 181 -23.65 -7.80 -5.04
N VAL A 182 -24.18 -6.58 -4.89
CA VAL A 182 -25.64 -6.30 -4.90
C VAL A 182 -26.21 -6.58 -6.30
N ASP A 183 -25.56 -6.09 -7.36
CA ASP A 183 -25.96 -6.37 -8.74
C ASP A 183 -26.00 -7.89 -9.03
N TYR A 184 -24.96 -8.62 -8.60
CA TYR A 184 -24.93 -10.07 -8.74
C TYR A 184 -26.06 -10.75 -7.94
N ALA A 185 -26.29 -10.34 -6.69
CA ALA A 185 -27.36 -10.90 -5.87
C ALA A 185 -28.73 -10.60 -6.49
N ARG A 186 -28.93 -9.41 -7.03
CA ARG A 186 -30.15 -8.99 -7.71
C ARG A 186 -30.45 -9.85 -8.95
N ARG A 187 -29.44 -10.07 -9.78
CA ARG A 187 -29.53 -10.97 -10.94
C ARG A 187 -29.78 -12.43 -10.54
N SER A 188 -29.38 -12.82 -9.33
CA SER A 188 -29.64 -14.13 -8.75
C SER A 188 -31.02 -14.24 -8.07
N GLY A 189 -31.90 -13.22 -8.23
CA GLY A 189 -33.29 -13.25 -7.77
C GLY A 189 -33.55 -12.58 -6.42
N VAL A 190 -32.53 -12.01 -5.76
CA VAL A 190 -32.71 -11.28 -4.50
C VAL A 190 -33.38 -9.92 -4.78
N THR A 191 -34.46 -9.61 -4.08
CA THR A 191 -35.21 -8.35 -4.21
C THR A 191 -35.24 -7.53 -2.93
N GLU A 192 -35.11 -8.18 -1.76
CA GLU A 192 -35.17 -7.55 -0.44
C GLU A 192 -33.83 -7.69 0.28
N PHE A 193 -33.24 -6.55 0.60
CA PHE A 193 -31.89 -6.45 1.15
C PHE A 193 -31.92 -5.81 2.53
N ALA A 194 -31.09 -6.31 3.42
CA ALA A 194 -30.76 -5.66 4.68
C ALA A 194 -29.26 -5.29 4.72
N GLY A 195 -28.90 -4.29 5.53
CA GLY A 195 -27.51 -3.86 5.72
C GLY A 195 -27.11 -3.81 7.19
N LEU A 196 -25.92 -4.31 7.50
CA LEU A 196 -25.31 -4.26 8.83
C LEU A 196 -23.94 -3.57 8.71
N MET A 197 -23.82 -2.34 9.23
CA MET A 197 -22.68 -1.45 9.02
C MET A 197 -22.00 -1.10 10.34
N PRO A 198 -20.66 -1.13 10.44
CA PRO A 198 -19.97 -0.58 11.61
C PRO A 198 -20.09 0.95 11.61
N THR A 199 -20.07 1.57 12.79
CA THR A 199 -19.95 3.04 12.90
C THR A 199 -18.59 3.53 12.42
N GLY A 200 -18.53 4.77 11.92
CA GLY A 200 -17.33 5.45 11.44
C GLY A 200 -17.30 5.61 9.93
N LEU A 201 -16.25 6.28 9.43
CA LEU A 201 -16.18 6.75 8.04
C LEU A 201 -16.42 5.62 6.99
N TYR A 202 -15.85 4.43 7.23
CA TYR A 202 -16.07 3.30 6.31
C TYR A 202 -17.55 2.87 6.30
N GLY A 203 -18.17 2.70 7.48
CA GLY A 203 -19.57 2.30 7.58
C GLY A 203 -20.53 3.35 6.98
N ASP A 204 -20.25 4.64 7.16
CA ASP A 204 -21.04 5.73 6.56
C ASP A 204 -20.96 5.69 5.03
N ARG A 205 -19.77 5.48 4.48
CA ARG A 205 -19.56 5.31 3.03
C ARG A 205 -20.24 4.04 2.50
N ALA A 206 -20.11 2.94 3.22
CA ALA A 206 -20.76 1.68 2.87
C ALA A 206 -22.28 1.78 2.92
N SER A 207 -22.85 2.47 3.93
CA SER A 207 -24.29 2.72 4.03
C SER A 207 -24.83 3.47 2.81
N THR A 208 -24.16 4.58 2.46
CA THR A 208 -24.55 5.38 1.29
C THR A 208 -24.44 4.58 -0.01
N ALA A 209 -23.34 3.83 -0.18
CA ALA A 209 -23.13 2.99 -1.34
C ALA A 209 -24.15 1.86 -1.46
N PHE A 210 -24.50 1.24 -0.33
CA PHE A 210 -25.49 0.17 -0.28
C PHE A 210 -26.89 0.64 -0.69
N LEU A 211 -27.34 1.77 -0.15
CA LEU A 211 -28.65 2.35 -0.52
C LEU A 211 -28.72 2.61 -2.03
N ARG A 212 -27.69 3.26 -2.58
CA ARG A 212 -27.61 3.56 -4.02
C ARG A 212 -27.53 2.29 -4.88
N ALA A 213 -26.72 1.31 -4.46
CA ALA A 213 -26.55 0.08 -5.22
C ALA A 213 -27.85 -0.75 -5.28
N VAL A 214 -28.56 -0.87 -4.15
CA VAL A 214 -29.83 -1.60 -4.11
C VAL A 214 -30.90 -0.87 -4.91
N GLU A 215 -31.01 0.45 -4.78
CA GLU A 215 -31.95 1.25 -5.57
C GLU A 215 -31.65 1.17 -7.08
N GLY A 216 -30.39 1.39 -7.46
CA GLY A 216 -29.92 1.31 -8.86
C GLY A 216 -30.15 -0.08 -9.50
N ALA A 217 -30.06 -1.16 -8.72
CA ALA A 217 -30.35 -2.51 -9.17
C ALA A 217 -31.85 -2.85 -9.16
N GLY A 218 -32.73 -1.94 -8.77
CA GLY A 218 -34.19 -2.16 -8.67
C GLY A 218 -34.57 -3.11 -7.52
N GLY A 219 -33.79 -3.14 -6.45
CA GLY A 219 -34.08 -3.85 -5.21
C GLY A 219 -34.71 -2.93 -4.15
N LYS A 220 -35.01 -3.50 -2.99
CA LYS A 220 -35.59 -2.80 -1.84
C LYS A 220 -34.70 -3.02 -0.61
N VAL A 221 -34.29 -1.93 0.06
CA VAL A 221 -33.67 -2.00 1.38
C VAL A 221 -34.78 -2.07 2.42
N THR A 222 -34.86 -3.18 3.16
CA THR A 222 -35.89 -3.42 4.17
C THR A 222 -35.44 -3.01 5.57
N ALA A 223 -34.11 -3.08 5.83
CA ALA A 223 -33.51 -2.63 7.07
C ALA A 223 -32.04 -2.21 6.83
N LEU A 224 -31.61 -1.19 7.54
CA LEU A 224 -30.22 -0.74 7.58
C LEU A 224 -29.87 -0.42 9.03
N GLU A 225 -28.98 -1.20 9.62
CA GLU A 225 -28.60 -1.05 11.02
C GLU A 225 -27.12 -0.76 11.17
N THR A 226 -26.80 0.17 12.06
CA THR A 226 -25.43 0.48 12.42
C THR A 226 -25.10 -0.02 13.81
N TYR A 227 -23.82 -0.37 14.05
CA TYR A 227 -23.37 -0.84 15.35
C TYR A 227 -21.96 -0.31 15.68
N ASN A 228 -21.74 -0.05 16.96
CA ASN A 228 -20.40 0.16 17.48
C ASN A 228 -19.65 -1.18 17.52
N ARG A 229 -18.35 -1.16 17.31
CA ARG A 229 -17.55 -2.40 17.34
C ARG A 229 -17.70 -3.11 18.68
N GLY A 230 -17.93 -4.42 18.60
CA GLY A 230 -18.11 -5.31 19.74
C GLY A 230 -19.37 -6.15 19.64
N ALA A 231 -19.29 -7.41 20.09
CA ALA A 231 -20.36 -8.41 19.95
C ALA A 231 -21.72 -7.98 20.55
N PRO A 232 -21.81 -7.32 21.72
CA PRO A 232 -23.10 -6.90 22.26
C PRO A 232 -23.83 -5.90 21.38
N ALA A 233 -23.12 -4.88 20.86
CA ALA A 233 -23.70 -3.85 20.00
C ALA A 233 -24.12 -4.44 18.63
N MET A 234 -23.32 -5.34 18.08
CA MET A 234 -23.62 -6.07 16.87
C MET A 234 -24.88 -6.95 17.04
N ASN A 235 -25.00 -7.70 18.13
CA ASN A 235 -26.16 -8.53 18.42
C ASN A 235 -27.44 -7.68 18.56
N ALA A 236 -27.37 -6.52 19.21
CA ALA A 236 -28.50 -5.59 19.32
C ALA A 236 -28.92 -5.06 17.95
N ALA A 237 -27.98 -4.72 17.07
CA ALA A 237 -28.27 -4.29 15.70
C ALA A 237 -28.92 -5.42 14.88
N ILE A 238 -28.43 -6.66 14.99
CA ILE A 238 -29.02 -7.82 14.34
C ILE A 238 -30.47 -8.06 14.83
N ALA A 239 -30.73 -7.90 16.12
CA ALA A 239 -32.09 -8.05 16.68
C ALA A 239 -33.05 -6.98 16.13
N ARG A 240 -32.58 -5.74 15.84
CA ARG A 240 -33.40 -4.73 15.18
C ARG A 240 -33.62 -5.06 13.71
N LEU A 241 -32.55 -5.44 12.99
CA LEU A 241 -32.60 -5.85 11.59
C LEU A 241 -33.57 -7.00 11.37
N ALA A 242 -33.64 -7.96 12.29
CA ALA A 242 -34.53 -9.12 12.24
C ALA A 242 -36.04 -8.80 12.34
N ARG A 243 -36.40 -7.56 12.64
CA ARG A 243 -37.83 -7.11 12.68
C ARG A 243 -38.42 -6.91 11.28
N SER A 244 -37.59 -6.82 10.26
CA SER A 244 -38.00 -6.66 8.86
C SER A 244 -37.61 -7.91 8.07
N PRO A 245 -38.43 -8.35 7.11
CA PRO A 245 -38.05 -9.45 6.23
C PRO A 245 -36.90 -9.04 5.31
N PHE A 246 -36.00 -9.96 5.01
CA PHE A 246 -34.92 -9.78 4.05
C PHE A 246 -34.51 -11.12 3.44
N GLN A 247 -34.06 -11.09 2.20
CA GLN A 247 -33.53 -12.27 1.48
C GLN A 247 -31.99 -12.29 1.51
N ALA A 248 -31.37 -11.11 1.55
CA ALA A 248 -29.92 -10.99 1.68
C ALA A 248 -29.56 -9.91 2.70
N VAL A 249 -28.39 -10.07 3.34
CA VAL A 249 -27.83 -9.09 4.26
C VAL A 249 -26.39 -8.77 3.87
N LEU A 250 -26.11 -7.49 3.62
CA LEU A 250 -24.73 -6.99 3.45
C LEU A 250 -24.11 -6.72 4.82
N ILE A 251 -22.93 -7.29 5.06
CA ILE A 251 -22.10 -7.02 6.23
C ILE A 251 -20.87 -6.25 5.78
N ALA A 252 -20.85 -4.95 6.03
CA ALA A 252 -19.75 -4.08 5.63
C ALA A 252 -18.65 -4.02 6.71
N ASP A 253 -18.15 -5.16 7.11
CA ASP A 253 -17.05 -5.31 8.08
C ASP A 253 -16.04 -6.35 7.56
N SER A 254 -14.96 -6.55 8.31
CA SER A 254 -13.97 -7.60 8.06
C SER A 254 -14.63 -8.99 8.02
N ALA A 255 -13.97 -9.97 7.42
CA ALA A 255 -14.44 -11.36 7.42
C ALA A 255 -14.65 -11.89 8.85
N SER A 256 -13.76 -11.57 9.78
CA SER A 256 -13.88 -11.94 11.20
C SER A 256 -15.09 -11.27 11.88
N GLY A 257 -15.39 -10.02 11.55
CA GLY A 257 -16.61 -9.34 12.00
C GLY A 257 -17.86 -10.04 11.48
N ALA A 258 -17.86 -10.42 10.20
CA ALA A 258 -18.94 -11.16 9.59
C ALA A 258 -19.16 -12.56 10.24
N VAL A 259 -18.07 -13.30 10.54
CA VAL A 259 -18.15 -14.57 11.31
C VAL A 259 -18.89 -14.39 12.63
N THR A 260 -18.67 -13.27 13.31
CA THR A 260 -19.36 -12.95 14.57
C THR A 260 -20.86 -12.66 14.37
N ALA A 261 -21.22 -12.01 13.26
CA ALA A 261 -22.60 -11.62 12.95
C ALA A 261 -23.46 -12.80 12.46
N VAL A 262 -22.89 -13.70 11.65
CA VAL A 262 -23.64 -14.74 10.91
C VAL A 262 -24.50 -15.66 11.81
N PRO A 263 -24.06 -16.13 12.97
CA PRO A 263 -24.92 -16.95 13.83
C PRO A 263 -26.23 -16.24 14.24
N GLY A 264 -26.17 -14.94 14.52
CA GLY A 264 -27.35 -14.11 14.81
C GLY A 264 -28.26 -13.96 13.61
N ILE A 265 -27.69 -13.69 12.43
CA ILE A 265 -28.43 -13.57 11.16
C ILE A 265 -29.11 -14.88 10.80
N ARG A 266 -28.44 -16.01 10.92
CA ARG A 266 -29.01 -17.34 10.64
C ARG A 266 -30.15 -17.71 11.57
N ARG A 267 -30.13 -17.26 12.84
CA ARG A 267 -31.28 -17.42 13.75
C ARG A 267 -32.48 -16.59 13.32
N ALA A 268 -32.25 -15.38 12.78
CA ALA A 268 -33.31 -14.51 12.28
C ALA A 268 -33.89 -14.99 10.94
N ASN A 269 -33.02 -15.40 10.03
CA ASN A 269 -33.38 -15.97 8.73
C ASN A 269 -32.29 -16.95 8.27
N ALA A 270 -32.59 -18.26 8.39
CA ALA A 270 -31.66 -19.33 8.04
C ALA A 270 -31.28 -19.35 6.56
N ASN A 271 -32.15 -18.85 5.69
CA ASN A 271 -31.99 -18.86 4.24
C ASN A 271 -31.40 -17.58 3.69
N ALA A 272 -31.16 -16.54 4.54
CA ALA A 272 -30.62 -15.27 4.08
C ALA A 272 -29.26 -15.44 3.42
N LYS A 273 -29.07 -14.88 2.23
CA LYS A 273 -27.76 -14.81 1.59
C LYS A 273 -26.93 -13.72 2.30
N VAL A 274 -25.77 -14.11 2.79
CA VAL A 274 -24.81 -13.15 3.37
C VAL A 274 -23.94 -12.58 2.27
N LEU A 275 -23.82 -11.26 2.23
CA LEU A 275 -23.01 -10.51 1.28
C LEU A 275 -21.88 -9.82 2.02
N GLY A 276 -20.68 -9.82 1.46
CA GLY A 276 -19.49 -9.15 1.97
C GLY A 276 -18.94 -8.12 1.01
N THR A 277 -17.98 -7.35 1.49
CA THR A 277 -17.27 -6.34 0.71
C THR A 277 -15.84 -6.79 0.40
N GLU A 278 -15.06 -5.94 -0.26
CA GLU A 278 -13.63 -6.12 -0.55
C GLU A 278 -12.77 -6.38 0.68
N LEU A 279 -13.24 -5.99 1.87
CA LEU A 279 -12.52 -6.23 3.13
C LEU A 279 -12.29 -7.72 3.40
N TRP A 280 -13.18 -8.58 2.88
CA TRP A 280 -13.03 -10.02 3.10
C TRP A 280 -11.82 -10.59 2.36
N ASN A 281 -11.47 -10.03 1.22
CA ASN A 281 -10.29 -10.45 0.46
C ASN A 281 -8.95 -10.07 1.13
N SER A 282 -9.00 -9.23 2.17
CA SER A 282 -7.82 -8.88 2.95
C SER A 282 -7.38 -9.99 3.90
N ASP A 283 -8.27 -10.94 4.19
CA ASP A 283 -8.00 -12.09 5.06
C ASP A 283 -7.72 -13.34 4.23
N SER A 284 -6.48 -13.77 4.21
CA SER A 284 -6.05 -14.96 3.45
C SER A 284 -6.71 -16.26 3.93
N ALA A 285 -7.29 -16.28 5.11
CA ALA A 285 -7.99 -17.44 5.69
C ALA A 285 -9.50 -17.41 5.42
N VAL A 286 -10.04 -16.41 4.73
CA VAL A 286 -11.48 -16.22 4.53
C VAL A 286 -12.16 -17.46 3.95
N GLY A 287 -11.53 -18.17 3.01
CA GLY A 287 -12.05 -19.40 2.42
C GLY A 287 -12.30 -20.52 3.45
N GLY A 288 -11.49 -20.57 4.51
CA GLY A 288 -11.59 -21.54 5.60
C GLY A 288 -12.61 -21.16 6.69
N MET A 289 -13.22 -19.98 6.63
CA MET A 289 -14.20 -19.53 7.62
C MET A 289 -15.57 -20.19 7.40
N THR A 290 -15.77 -21.37 7.98
CA THR A 290 -16.97 -22.22 7.76
C THR A 290 -18.28 -21.50 8.06
N ALA A 291 -18.32 -20.56 9.01
CA ALA A 291 -19.50 -19.75 9.29
C ALA A 291 -19.97 -18.92 8.07
N LEU A 292 -19.06 -18.58 7.16
CA LEU A 292 -19.34 -17.81 5.95
C LEU A 292 -19.64 -18.69 4.73
N ASN A 293 -19.71 -20.00 4.86
CA ASN A 293 -20.05 -20.88 3.74
C ASN A 293 -21.36 -20.45 3.04
N GLY A 294 -21.31 -20.39 1.71
CA GLY A 294 -22.39 -19.94 0.85
C GLY A 294 -22.53 -18.41 0.76
N SER A 295 -21.71 -17.65 1.45
CA SER A 295 -21.70 -16.17 1.35
C SER A 295 -21.02 -15.71 0.09
N TRP A 296 -21.47 -14.56 -0.46
CA TRP A 296 -20.87 -13.89 -1.60
C TRP A 296 -20.18 -12.60 -1.20
N PHE A 297 -19.06 -12.30 -1.84
CA PHE A 297 -18.39 -11.01 -1.71
C PHE A 297 -17.75 -10.61 -3.03
N ALA A 298 -17.65 -9.32 -3.28
CA ALA A 298 -16.97 -8.82 -4.46
C ALA A 298 -15.60 -8.28 -4.11
N SER A 299 -14.61 -8.66 -4.90
CA SER A 299 -13.23 -8.26 -4.72
C SER A 299 -12.46 -8.25 -6.04
N VAL A 300 -11.26 -7.74 -6.01
CA VAL A 300 -10.28 -7.91 -7.09
C VAL A 300 -9.87 -9.40 -7.20
N SER A 301 -9.46 -9.81 -8.39
CA SER A 301 -9.08 -11.20 -8.65
C SER A 301 -7.80 -11.61 -7.92
N ASP A 302 -7.76 -12.85 -7.43
CA ASP A 302 -6.57 -13.44 -6.82
C ASP A 302 -5.68 -14.21 -7.80
N THR A 303 -6.03 -14.23 -9.08
CA THR A 303 -5.32 -15.03 -10.08
C THR A 303 -3.83 -14.67 -10.15
N LEU A 304 -3.49 -13.39 -10.30
CA LEU A 304 -2.11 -12.92 -10.34
C LEU A 304 -1.51 -12.71 -8.94
N TYR A 305 -2.37 -12.45 -7.95
CA TYR A 305 -1.94 -12.23 -6.57
C TYR A 305 -1.14 -13.41 -6.00
N ARG A 306 -1.55 -14.65 -6.26
CA ARG A 306 -0.82 -15.84 -5.77
C ARG A 306 0.61 -15.90 -6.29
N THR A 307 0.82 -15.61 -7.56
CA THR A 307 2.15 -15.56 -8.16
C THR A 307 2.99 -14.44 -7.56
N TYR A 308 2.40 -13.25 -7.42
CA TYR A 308 3.03 -12.11 -6.76
C TYR A 308 3.41 -12.43 -5.31
N ALA A 309 2.49 -12.99 -4.52
CA ALA A 309 2.73 -13.32 -3.11
C ALA A 309 3.88 -14.33 -2.93
N ASN A 310 4.01 -15.29 -3.84
CA ASN A 310 5.12 -16.24 -3.83
C ASN A 310 6.46 -15.56 -4.15
N LYS A 311 6.52 -14.70 -5.18
CA LYS A 311 7.70 -13.90 -5.51
C LYS A 311 8.09 -12.96 -4.35
N TYR A 312 7.10 -12.29 -3.77
CA TYR A 312 7.29 -11.40 -2.64
C TYR A 312 7.90 -12.15 -1.44
N ARG A 313 7.31 -13.30 -1.07
CA ARG A 313 7.81 -14.14 0.03
C ARG A 313 9.23 -14.63 -0.22
N ALA A 314 9.51 -15.07 -1.43
CA ALA A 314 10.86 -15.51 -1.81
C ALA A 314 11.90 -14.39 -1.69
N ARG A 315 11.51 -13.13 -1.96
CA ARG A 315 12.41 -11.98 -1.92
C ARG A 315 12.58 -11.39 -0.52
N PHE A 316 11.50 -11.29 0.26
CA PHE A 316 11.47 -10.52 1.50
C PHE A 316 11.25 -11.38 2.76
N GLY A 317 11.12 -12.70 2.62
CA GLY A 317 11.01 -13.63 3.74
C GLY A 317 9.69 -13.63 4.50
N ALA A 318 8.71 -12.81 4.06
CA ALA A 318 7.40 -12.68 4.71
C ALA A 318 6.27 -12.59 3.67
N ALA A 319 5.06 -12.96 4.07
CA ALA A 319 3.88 -12.76 3.22
C ALA A 319 3.58 -11.25 3.05
N PRO A 320 3.16 -10.81 1.85
CA PRO A 320 2.73 -9.44 1.66
C PRO A 320 1.37 -9.18 2.32
N TYR A 321 1.12 -7.95 2.76
CA TYR A 321 -0.23 -7.49 3.00
C TYR A 321 -0.99 -7.43 1.66
N ARG A 322 -2.29 -7.75 1.65
CA ARG A 322 -3.10 -7.74 0.41
C ARG A 322 -3.05 -6.36 -0.29
N LEU A 323 -3.10 -5.29 0.50
CA LEU A 323 -3.01 -3.91 0.01
C LEU A 323 -1.69 -3.56 -0.71
N SER A 324 -0.64 -4.37 -0.56
CA SER A 324 0.66 -4.08 -1.17
C SER A 324 0.64 -4.16 -2.70
N THR A 325 -0.33 -4.86 -3.29
CA THR A 325 -0.56 -4.86 -4.74
C THR A 325 -0.80 -3.47 -5.30
N LEU A 326 -1.39 -2.54 -4.52
CA LEU A 326 -1.55 -1.15 -4.92
C LEU A 326 -0.20 -0.47 -5.24
N GLY A 327 0.83 -0.77 -4.43
CA GLY A 327 2.19 -0.28 -4.68
C GLY A 327 2.78 -0.85 -5.97
N TYR A 328 2.58 -2.14 -6.23
CA TYR A 328 3.02 -2.80 -7.46
C TYR A 328 2.29 -2.21 -8.69
N ASP A 329 0.96 -2.10 -8.62
CA ASP A 329 0.12 -1.57 -9.71
C ASP A 329 0.42 -0.09 -10.01
N ALA A 330 0.71 0.72 -8.98
CA ALA A 330 1.14 2.10 -9.15
C ALA A 330 2.46 2.20 -9.93
N VAL A 331 3.39 1.26 -9.72
CA VAL A 331 4.64 1.19 -10.51
C VAL A 331 4.35 0.74 -11.93
N LEU A 332 3.51 -0.28 -12.15
CA LEU A 332 3.10 -0.70 -13.51
C LEU A 332 2.55 0.46 -14.31
N LEU A 333 1.62 1.23 -13.71
CA LEU A 333 1.05 2.44 -14.30
C LEU A 333 2.14 3.48 -14.58
N THR A 334 3.00 3.76 -13.61
CA THR A 334 4.08 4.74 -13.74
C THR A 334 5.03 4.40 -14.89
N VAL A 335 5.47 3.13 -14.97
CA VAL A 335 6.38 2.65 -16.03
C VAL A 335 5.71 2.70 -17.40
N ARG A 336 4.41 2.37 -17.48
CA ARG A 336 3.65 2.50 -18.74
C ARG A 336 3.62 3.95 -19.21
N ILE A 337 3.35 4.91 -18.32
CA ILE A 337 3.31 6.34 -18.64
C ILE A 337 4.71 6.89 -18.92
N ALA A 338 5.75 6.38 -18.25
CA ALA A 338 7.13 6.81 -18.42
C ALA A 338 7.69 6.60 -19.85
N ARG A 339 7.02 5.81 -20.68
CA ARG A 339 7.39 5.64 -22.11
C ARG A 339 7.21 6.92 -22.92
N ASP A 340 6.22 7.73 -22.54
CA ASP A 340 5.84 8.98 -23.20
C ASP A 340 6.17 10.22 -22.35
N TRP A 341 6.77 10.03 -21.19
CA TRP A 341 7.13 11.09 -20.24
C TRP A 341 8.64 11.37 -20.37
N ARG A 342 9.01 12.61 -20.58
CA ARG A 342 10.44 13.01 -20.64
C ARG A 342 10.99 13.26 -19.26
N PRO A 343 12.19 12.76 -18.92
CA PRO A 343 12.84 13.08 -17.64
C PRO A 343 12.94 14.60 -17.43
N GLY A 344 12.62 15.06 -16.21
CA GLY A 344 12.60 16.48 -15.86
C GLY A 344 11.28 17.20 -16.11
N ASP A 345 10.45 16.74 -17.05
CA ASP A 345 9.14 17.32 -17.30
C ASP A 345 8.14 17.00 -16.15
N ASN A 346 7.05 17.76 -16.11
CA ASN A 346 5.93 17.41 -15.24
C ASN A 346 5.27 16.09 -15.69
N PHE A 347 4.76 15.35 -14.71
CA PHE A 347 4.04 14.11 -14.99
C PHE A 347 2.84 14.37 -15.90
N PRO A 348 2.65 13.61 -16.99
CA PRO A 348 1.56 13.81 -17.97
C PRO A 348 0.23 13.29 -17.41
N THR A 349 -0.44 14.04 -16.54
CA THR A 349 -1.67 13.65 -15.84
C THR A 349 -2.82 13.25 -16.77
N GLY A 350 -2.88 13.81 -17.97
CA GLY A 350 -3.88 13.40 -18.98
C GLY A 350 -3.81 11.92 -19.35
N ARG A 351 -2.65 11.26 -19.17
CA ARG A 351 -2.50 9.83 -19.40
C ARG A 351 -3.20 8.96 -18.34
N LEU A 352 -3.51 9.51 -17.17
CA LEU A 352 -4.28 8.79 -16.14
C LEU A 352 -5.73 8.56 -16.56
N SER A 353 -6.27 9.39 -17.45
CA SER A 353 -7.65 9.31 -17.94
C SER A 353 -7.77 8.44 -19.22
N ASP A 354 -6.85 7.50 -19.45
CA ASP A 354 -6.92 6.54 -20.56
C ASP A 354 -8.18 5.69 -20.40
N GLU A 355 -9.14 5.79 -21.35
CA GLU A 355 -10.40 5.05 -21.32
C GLU A 355 -10.20 3.53 -21.36
N GLY A 356 -9.13 3.06 -22.00
CA GLY A 356 -8.74 1.65 -22.01
C GLY A 356 -8.22 1.15 -20.67
N GLY A 357 -7.89 2.06 -19.77
CA GLY A 357 -7.41 1.77 -18.43
C GLY A 357 -6.02 1.12 -18.41
N PHE A 358 -5.71 0.51 -17.27
CA PHE A 358 -4.43 -0.09 -16.93
C PHE A 358 -4.64 -1.54 -16.48
N GLY A 359 -3.72 -2.41 -16.84
CA GLY A 359 -3.66 -3.76 -16.27
C GLY A 359 -2.81 -3.74 -15.00
N GLY A 360 -3.25 -4.44 -13.97
CA GLY A 360 -2.54 -4.61 -12.71
C GLY A 360 -2.56 -6.06 -12.21
N LEU A 361 -1.94 -6.30 -11.07
CA LEU A 361 -2.03 -7.58 -10.35
C LEU A 361 -3.46 -7.90 -9.92
N ASP A 362 -4.22 -6.85 -9.64
CA ASP A 362 -5.60 -6.92 -9.20
C ASP A 362 -6.62 -6.86 -10.37
N GLY A 363 -6.15 -7.08 -11.58
CA GLY A 363 -6.96 -6.98 -12.79
C GLY A 363 -6.93 -5.58 -13.42
N ALA A 364 -7.86 -5.33 -14.33
CA ALA A 364 -7.96 -4.05 -15.00
C ALA A 364 -8.52 -2.95 -14.07
N PHE A 365 -7.98 -1.74 -14.23
CA PHE A 365 -8.50 -0.54 -13.56
C PHE A 365 -8.34 0.69 -14.46
N ARG A 366 -9.15 1.72 -14.25
CA ARG A 366 -9.03 3.04 -14.87
C ARG A 366 -9.43 4.12 -13.87
N PHE A 367 -9.02 5.36 -14.10
CA PHE A 367 -9.51 6.47 -13.30
C PHE A 367 -10.75 7.10 -13.94
N GLY A 368 -11.81 7.23 -13.14
CA GLY A 368 -12.99 8.00 -13.51
C GLY A 368 -12.69 9.50 -13.57
N ARG A 369 -13.64 10.29 -14.08
CA ARG A 369 -13.53 11.75 -14.14
C ARG A 369 -13.42 12.40 -12.76
N ASP A 370 -13.87 11.73 -11.73
CA ASP A 370 -13.77 12.11 -10.32
C ASP A 370 -12.39 11.82 -9.71
N GLY A 371 -11.49 11.18 -10.47
CA GLY A 371 -10.16 10.79 -10.02
C GLY A 371 -10.14 9.53 -9.15
N VAL A 372 -11.24 8.78 -9.08
CA VAL A 372 -11.30 7.50 -8.35
C VAL A 372 -11.04 6.36 -9.31
N ALA A 373 -10.19 5.40 -8.90
CA ALA A 373 -9.95 4.21 -9.70
C ALA A 373 -11.19 3.31 -9.71
N GLU A 374 -11.74 3.06 -10.89
CA GLU A 374 -12.72 2.01 -11.15
C GLU A 374 -11.98 0.69 -11.39
N ARG A 375 -12.38 -0.37 -10.70
CA ARG A 375 -11.73 -1.68 -10.78
C ARG A 375 -12.68 -2.75 -11.32
N ALA A 376 -12.14 -3.63 -12.14
CA ALA A 376 -12.83 -4.82 -12.58
C ALA A 376 -12.88 -5.82 -11.43
N LEU A 377 -14.05 -5.97 -10.79
CA LEU A 377 -14.25 -6.85 -9.65
C LEU A 377 -14.94 -8.15 -10.04
N GLU A 378 -14.51 -9.25 -9.47
CA GLU A 378 -15.21 -10.54 -9.52
C GLU A 378 -16.11 -10.73 -8.29
N VAL A 379 -17.08 -11.66 -8.38
CA VAL A 379 -17.83 -12.12 -7.20
C VAL A 379 -17.33 -13.51 -6.86
N GLN A 380 -16.98 -13.70 -5.61
CA GLN A 380 -16.53 -14.95 -5.03
C GLN A 380 -17.57 -15.50 -4.06
N GLU A 381 -17.67 -16.82 -3.99
CA GLU A 381 -18.43 -17.57 -2.98
C GLU A 381 -17.47 -18.35 -2.08
N ILE A 382 -17.70 -18.30 -0.78
CA ILE A 382 -16.99 -19.16 0.17
C ILE A 382 -17.65 -20.53 0.15
N ARG A 383 -16.91 -21.57 -0.28
CA ARG A 383 -17.40 -22.92 -0.46
C ARG A 383 -16.32 -23.96 -0.20
N GLY A 384 -16.64 -24.94 0.66
CA GLY A 384 -15.77 -26.10 0.86
C GLY A 384 -14.36 -25.78 1.35
N GLY A 385 -14.20 -24.77 2.20
CA GLY A 385 -12.89 -24.38 2.75
C GLY A 385 -12.05 -23.47 1.84
N THR A 386 -12.61 -22.97 0.73
CA THR A 386 -11.95 -22.10 -0.22
C THR A 386 -12.88 -21.01 -0.75
N THR A 387 -12.36 -20.10 -1.56
CA THR A 387 -13.16 -19.16 -2.34
C THR A 387 -13.25 -19.63 -3.78
N VAL A 388 -14.44 -19.52 -4.38
CA VAL A 388 -14.72 -19.89 -5.77
C VAL A 388 -15.30 -18.69 -6.50
N THR A 389 -14.73 -18.31 -7.62
CA THR A 389 -15.26 -17.24 -8.47
C THR A 389 -16.58 -17.70 -9.10
N VAL A 390 -17.70 -17.06 -8.74
CA VAL A 390 -19.04 -17.33 -9.27
C VAL A 390 -19.45 -16.34 -10.34
N SER A 391 -18.80 -15.18 -10.41
CA SER A 391 -18.95 -14.21 -11.49
C SER A 391 -17.60 -13.55 -11.76
N PRO A 392 -16.94 -13.84 -12.89
CA PRO A 392 -15.60 -13.33 -13.17
C PRO A 392 -15.60 -11.82 -13.33
N ALA A 393 -14.44 -11.22 -13.09
CA ALA A 393 -14.19 -9.81 -13.36
C ALA A 393 -14.22 -9.54 -14.88
N PRO A 394 -14.77 -8.39 -15.32
CA PRO A 394 -14.58 -7.95 -16.69
C PRO A 394 -13.10 -7.83 -17.02
N GLN A 395 -12.69 -8.27 -18.21
CA GLN A 395 -11.28 -8.19 -18.64
C GLN A 395 -10.89 -6.80 -19.15
N SER A 396 -11.87 -5.98 -19.48
CA SER A 396 -11.70 -4.60 -19.94
C SER A 396 -12.92 -3.78 -19.55
N PHE A 397 -12.74 -2.46 -19.46
CA PHE A 397 -13.86 -1.54 -19.38
C PHE A 397 -14.47 -1.42 -20.78
N GLY A 398 -15.75 -1.77 -20.93
CA GLY A 398 -16.48 -1.65 -22.18
C GLY A 398 -16.44 -0.21 -22.71
N ARG A 399 -16.35 -0.07 -24.02
CA ARG A 399 -16.55 1.20 -24.74
C ARG A 399 -17.99 1.64 -24.64
#